data_fe4b8e70f352ef91bdeda042338f2fc3
#
_entry.id   fe4b8e70f352ef91bdeda042338f2fc3
#
_cell.length_a   1.000
_cell.length_b   1.000
_cell.length_c   1.000
_cell.angle_alpha   90.00
_cell.angle_beta   90.00
_cell.angle_gamma   90.00
#
_symmetry.space_group_name_H-M   'P 1'
#
loop_
_entity.id
_entity.type
_entity.pdbx_description
1 polymer ?
#
loop_
_entity_poly.entity_id
_entity_poly.type
_entity_poly.pdbx_seq_one_letter_code
_entity_poly.pdbx_strand_id
1 'polypeptide(L)'
;ARLDHGTINGRPFFCTCGVGFDAFISMKFAEAGRRGPATYVEKTLIDGLRYKTETYRITLGDEEGNCHSVDAFLIACANASQYGNNAYIAPQASMRDGLLDVTVLEPFNLIEAPIVVMQLFSKSLPSNSHVKCYRTNRLRIERTAPGPAHCDGEPFNTDALIDIQLIPQSFNAVVNEKALLPESGSREAPTFLQFFLEPFNPLSLPAWRERTTTLFDLIRRKL
;
A
#
# COMPACT_ATOMS: atom_id res chain seq x y z
N ALA A 1 2.62 24.33 9.04
CA ALA A 1 3.12 24.17 7.68
C ALA A 1 1.97 24.10 6.68
N ARG A 2 2.20 24.55 5.44
CA ARG A 2 1.31 24.28 4.32
C ARG A 2 1.72 22.95 3.67
N LEU A 3 0.74 22.09 3.45
CA LEU A 3 0.93 20.76 2.89
C LEU A 3 0.05 20.56 1.66
N ASP A 4 0.45 19.60 0.86
CA ASP A 4 -0.24 19.14 -0.33
C ASP A 4 -1.31 18.10 0.05
N HIS A 5 -2.40 18.00 -0.74
CA HIS A 5 -3.28 16.84 -0.70
C HIS A 5 -3.59 16.36 -2.12
N GLY A 6 -4.04 15.13 -2.25
CA GLY A 6 -4.49 14.61 -3.52
C GLY A 6 -6.00 14.49 -3.61
N THR A 7 -6.50 14.32 -4.83
CA THR A 7 -7.87 13.91 -5.09
C THR A 7 -7.90 12.71 -6.02
N ILE A 8 -8.85 11.80 -5.81
CA ILE A 8 -9.18 10.69 -6.70
C ILE A 8 -10.65 10.78 -7.09
N ASN A 9 -10.94 11.05 -8.36
CA ASN A 9 -12.29 11.37 -8.85
C ASN A 9 -13.00 12.43 -8.00
N GLY A 10 -12.26 13.49 -7.60
CA GLY A 10 -12.75 14.59 -6.75
C GLY A 10 -12.86 14.29 -5.26
N ARG A 11 -12.62 13.04 -4.81
CA ARG A 11 -12.55 12.68 -3.39
C ARG A 11 -11.17 12.98 -2.85
N PRO A 12 -11.02 13.77 -1.76
CA PRO A 12 -9.72 14.11 -1.21
C PRO A 12 -9.06 12.93 -0.48
N PHE A 13 -7.73 12.88 -0.54
CA PHE A 13 -6.88 12.05 0.30
C PHE A 13 -5.64 12.84 0.75
N PHE A 14 -5.08 12.49 1.89
CA PHE A 14 -3.95 13.20 2.49
C PHE A 14 -2.66 12.37 2.46
N CYS A 15 -2.76 11.07 2.65
CA CYS A 15 -1.60 10.18 2.67
C CYS A 15 -1.47 9.40 1.37
N THR A 16 -2.40 8.49 1.10
CA THR A 16 -2.33 7.59 -0.05
C THR A 16 -3.70 7.32 -0.64
N CYS A 17 -3.74 7.07 -1.93
CA CYS A 17 -4.89 6.43 -2.57
C CYS A 17 -4.39 5.33 -3.49
N GLY A 18 -5.28 4.42 -3.91
CA GLY A 18 -4.86 3.34 -4.79
C GLY A 18 -5.98 2.44 -5.26
N VAL A 19 -5.59 1.55 -6.16
CA VAL A 19 -6.42 0.50 -6.76
C VAL A 19 -5.67 -0.82 -6.78
N GLY A 20 -6.40 -1.90 -6.89
CA GLY A 20 -5.81 -3.23 -6.90
C GLY A 20 -5.92 -3.91 -5.53
N PHE A 21 -4.90 -4.65 -5.15
CA PHE A 21 -4.92 -5.46 -3.94
C PHE A 21 -5.10 -4.66 -2.65
N ASP A 22 -4.49 -3.47 -2.53
CA ASP A 22 -4.62 -2.61 -1.36
C ASP A 22 -6.06 -2.09 -1.17
N ALA A 23 -6.72 -1.71 -2.25
CA ALA A 23 -8.13 -1.34 -2.23
C ALA A 23 -9.04 -2.53 -1.91
N PHE A 24 -8.74 -3.71 -2.48
CA PHE A 24 -9.46 -4.95 -2.17
C PHE A 24 -9.37 -5.30 -0.68
N ILE A 25 -8.18 -5.22 -0.11
CA ILE A 25 -7.96 -5.48 1.32
C ILE A 25 -8.67 -4.44 2.18
N SER A 26 -8.62 -3.16 1.81
CA SER A 26 -9.35 -2.10 2.53
C SER A 26 -10.86 -2.39 2.57
N MET A 27 -11.45 -2.88 1.48
CA MET A 27 -12.86 -3.31 1.47
C MET A 27 -13.12 -4.50 2.40
N LYS A 28 -12.25 -5.50 2.37
CA LYS A 28 -12.36 -6.66 3.27
C LYS A 28 -12.32 -6.28 4.74
N PHE A 29 -11.56 -5.23 5.06
CA PHE A 29 -11.52 -4.68 6.41
C PHE A 29 -12.79 -3.97 6.83
N ALA A 30 -13.30 -3.10 5.98
CA ALA A 30 -14.54 -2.40 6.25
C ALA A 30 -15.69 -3.39 6.49
N GLU A 31 -15.72 -4.51 5.74
CA GLU A 31 -16.70 -5.60 5.92
C GLU A 31 -16.50 -6.40 7.21
N ALA A 32 -15.26 -6.57 7.67
CA ALA A 32 -14.93 -7.47 8.77
C ALA A 32 -15.18 -6.87 10.16
N GLY A 33 -15.39 -5.56 10.28
CA GLY A 33 -15.52 -4.87 11.56
C GLY A 33 -14.24 -4.91 12.42
N ARG A 34 -14.31 -4.46 13.67
CA ARG A 34 -13.18 -4.40 14.61
C ARG A 34 -12.71 -5.81 15.03
N ARG A 35 -11.90 -6.47 14.22
CA ARG A 35 -11.18 -7.68 14.58
C ARG A 35 -9.68 -7.36 14.71
N GLY A 36 -9.00 -8.02 15.65
CA GLY A 36 -7.63 -7.67 16.06
C GLY A 36 -6.57 -7.86 14.96
N PRO A 37 -5.36 -7.27 15.13
CA PRO A 37 -4.28 -7.21 14.13
C PRO A 37 -3.87 -8.58 13.55
N ALA A 38 -3.86 -9.63 14.35
CA ALA A 38 -3.44 -10.97 13.90
C ALA A 38 -4.42 -11.62 12.91
N THR A 39 -5.72 -11.45 13.12
CA THR A 39 -6.75 -11.94 12.18
C THR A 39 -6.69 -11.20 10.84
N TYR A 40 -6.18 -9.99 10.85
CA TYR A 40 -5.93 -9.17 9.68
C TYR A 40 -4.84 -9.74 8.78
N VAL A 41 -3.67 -9.98 9.35
CA VAL A 41 -2.51 -10.50 8.60
C VAL A 41 -2.86 -11.84 7.96
N GLU A 42 -3.52 -12.74 8.71
CA GLU A 42 -3.94 -14.05 8.21
C GLU A 42 -4.91 -13.93 7.02
N LYS A 43 -5.95 -13.10 7.14
CA LYS A 43 -6.89 -12.87 6.04
C LYS A 43 -6.22 -12.22 4.84
N THR A 44 -5.38 -11.23 5.05
CA THR A 44 -4.64 -10.53 3.98
C THR A 44 -3.78 -11.50 3.20
N LEU A 45 -3.09 -12.42 3.88
CA LEU A 45 -2.28 -13.45 3.23
C LEU A 45 -3.16 -14.42 2.41
N ILE A 46 -4.25 -14.92 3.01
CA ILE A 46 -5.15 -15.86 2.33
C ILE A 46 -5.83 -15.22 1.12
N ASP A 47 -6.30 -13.99 1.26
CA ASP A 47 -6.95 -13.26 0.18
C ASP A 47 -5.93 -12.83 -0.89
N GLY A 48 -4.69 -12.50 -0.49
CA GLY A 48 -3.58 -12.25 -1.40
C GLY A 48 -3.27 -13.41 -2.32
N LEU A 49 -3.40 -14.65 -1.82
CA LEU A 49 -3.23 -15.87 -2.62
C LEU A 49 -4.28 -16.06 -3.72
N ARG A 50 -5.42 -15.42 -3.58
CA ARG A 50 -6.58 -15.52 -4.49
C ARG A 50 -6.77 -14.29 -5.34
N TYR A 51 -6.08 -13.20 -5.01
CA TYR A 51 -6.22 -11.95 -5.76
C TYR A 51 -5.67 -12.12 -7.18
N LYS A 52 -6.48 -11.75 -8.15
CA LYS A 52 -6.09 -11.75 -9.56
C LYS A 52 -5.63 -10.35 -9.93
N THR A 53 -4.44 -10.26 -10.50
CA THR A 53 -3.93 -9.01 -11.07
C THR A 53 -4.81 -8.54 -12.22
N GLU A 54 -4.85 -7.23 -12.39
CA GLU A 54 -5.60 -6.59 -13.45
C GLU A 54 -4.64 -5.83 -14.38
N THR A 55 -5.05 -5.68 -15.64
CA THR A 55 -4.36 -4.83 -16.60
C THR A 55 -4.95 -3.43 -16.52
N TYR A 56 -4.09 -2.45 -16.29
CA TYR A 56 -4.41 -1.04 -16.24
C TYR A 56 -3.72 -0.28 -17.37
N ARG A 57 -4.38 0.75 -17.85
CA ARG A 57 -3.75 1.76 -18.68
C ARG A 57 -3.52 3.00 -17.85
N ILE A 58 -2.28 3.42 -17.69
CA ILE A 58 -1.91 4.59 -16.88
C ILE A 58 -1.38 5.69 -17.80
N THR A 59 -1.79 6.93 -17.52
CA THR A 59 -1.28 8.14 -18.20
C THR A 59 -0.74 9.09 -17.14
N LEU A 60 0.52 9.47 -17.26
CA LEU A 60 1.24 10.34 -16.33
C LEU A 60 1.24 11.78 -16.85
N GLY A 61 0.76 12.73 -16.04
CA GLY A 61 0.63 14.13 -16.42
C GLY A 61 -0.53 14.36 -17.40
N ASP A 62 -0.46 15.49 -18.10
CA ASP A 62 -1.48 15.91 -19.07
C ASP A 62 -1.12 15.56 -20.53
N GLU A 63 0.06 14.98 -20.76
CA GLU A 63 0.54 14.65 -22.09
C GLU A 63 0.01 13.29 -22.56
N GLU A 64 -0.72 13.26 -23.69
CA GLU A 64 -1.27 12.03 -24.27
C GLU A 64 -0.21 10.97 -24.65
N GLY A 65 1.04 11.37 -24.85
CA GLY A 65 2.15 10.48 -25.20
C GLY A 65 2.71 9.65 -24.05
N ASN A 66 2.38 9.96 -22.79
CA ASN A 66 2.94 9.30 -21.60
C ASN A 66 2.00 8.24 -21.03
N CYS A 67 1.54 7.35 -21.91
CA CYS A 67 0.58 6.30 -21.61
C CYS A 67 1.24 4.92 -21.63
N HIS A 68 1.04 4.14 -20.56
CA HIS A 68 1.60 2.81 -20.39
C HIS A 68 0.50 1.80 -20.07
N SER A 69 0.59 0.61 -20.65
CA SER A 69 -0.19 -0.55 -20.21
C SER A 69 0.63 -1.32 -19.19
N VAL A 70 0.04 -1.60 -18.03
CA VAL A 70 0.71 -2.31 -16.93
C VAL A 70 -0.21 -3.39 -16.37
N ASP A 71 0.34 -4.57 -16.15
CA ASP A 71 -0.32 -5.56 -15.30
C ASP A 71 0.11 -5.29 -13.87
N ALA A 72 -0.85 -5.04 -12.99
CA ALA A 72 -0.53 -4.66 -11.62
C ALA A 72 -1.28 -5.49 -10.58
N PHE A 73 -0.55 -5.85 -9.55
CA PHE A 73 -1.10 -6.35 -8.29
C PHE A 73 -1.73 -5.20 -7.49
N LEU A 74 -1.06 -4.05 -7.47
CA LEU A 74 -1.60 -2.79 -6.95
C LEU A 74 -0.96 -1.58 -7.67
N ILE A 75 -1.69 -0.46 -7.67
CA ILE A 75 -1.17 0.86 -8.03
C ILE A 75 -1.48 1.80 -6.86
N ALA A 76 -0.45 2.23 -6.16
CA ALA A 76 -0.55 3.18 -5.05
C ALA A 76 -0.04 4.55 -5.47
N CYS A 77 -0.81 5.59 -5.14
CA CYS A 77 -0.45 6.98 -5.35
C CYS A 77 -0.24 7.62 -3.98
N ALA A 78 1.00 8.00 -3.70
CA ALA A 78 1.43 8.44 -2.39
C ALA A 78 1.77 9.94 -2.38
N ASN A 79 1.09 10.69 -1.52
CA ASN A 79 1.46 12.03 -1.08
C ASN A 79 2.31 11.96 0.20
N ALA A 80 2.11 10.91 1.01
CA ALA A 80 2.92 10.59 2.18
C ALA A 80 3.62 9.23 1.99
N SER A 81 4.77 9.03 2.65
CA SER A 81 5.68 7.91 2.38
C SER A 81 5.15 6.52 2.75
N GLN A 82 4.12 6.42 3.58
CA GLN A 82 3.67 5.15 4.14
C GLN A 82 2.15 5.03 4.21
N TYR A 83 1.67 3.80 4.19
CA TYR A 83 0.29 3.47 4.52
C TYR A 83 -0.03 3.65 6.02
N GLY A 84 0.99 3.71 6.87
CA GLY A 84 0.94 3.69 8.32
C GLY A 84 1.77 2.55 8.91
N ASN A 85 1.99 2.57 10.24
CA ASN A 85 2.69 1.51 10.96
C ASN A 85 4.03 1.08 10.34
N ASN A 86 4.79 2.04 9.80
CA ASN A 86 6.08 1.82 9.11
C ASN A 86 6.00 0.97 7.83
N ALA A 87 4.82 0.82 7.21
CA ALA A 87 4.68 0.21 5.90
C ALA A 87 4.90 1.26 4.80
N TYR A 88 6.12 1.36 4.30
CA TYR A 88 6.58 2.40 3.36
C TYR A 88 6.33 1.98 1.91
N ILE A 89 5.23 2.45 1.33
CA ILE A 89 4.89 2.19 -0.08
C ILE A 89 5.69 3.08 -1.04
N ALA A 90 6.00 4.29 -0.62
CA ALA A 90 6.80 5.27 -1.36
C ALA A 90 7.73 6.02 -0.40
N PRO A 91 8.88 5.44 0.00
CA PRO A 91 9.74 5.99 1.05
C PRO A 91 10.22 7.41 0.82
N GLN A 92 10.19 7.88 -0.44
CA GLN A 92 10.69 9.20 -0.85
C GLN A 92 9.58 10.24 -1.00
N ALA A 93 8.30 9.84 -0.83
CA ALA A 93 7.17 10.75 -0.98
C ALA A 93 7.22 11.89 0.05
N SER A 94 6.87 13.08 -0.40
CA SER A 94 6.87 14.31 0.38
C SER A 94 5.58 15.08 0.18
N MET A 95 4.91 15.42 1.27
CA MET A 95 3.68 16.22 1.26
C MET A 95 3.91 17.71 0.93
N ARG A 96 5.05 18.09 0.34
CA ARG A 96 5.43 19.50 0.13
C ARG A 96 6.07 19.79 -1.22
N ASP A 97 6.23 18.80 -2.05
CA ASP A 97 7.01 18.94 -3.30
C ASP A 97 6.14 19.05 -4.55
N GLY A 98 4.81 19.04 -4.37
CA GLY A 98 3.86 19.19 -5.47
C GLY A 98 3.74 17.96 -6.35
N LEU A 99 4.21 16.79 -5.91
CA LEU A 99 4.21 15.55 -6.69
C LEU A 99 3.59 14.38 -5.92
N LEU A 100 2.99 13.47 -6.66
CA LEU A 100 2.60 12.14 -6.20
C LEU A 100 3.71 11.15 -6.57
N ASP A 101 4.08 10.30 -5.64
CA ASP A 101 4.91 9.13 -5.89
C ASP A 101 3.99 7.95 -6.21
N VAL A 102 4.05 7.46 -7.46
CA VAL A 102 3.23 6.35 -7.94
C VAL A 102 4.05 5.09 -7.89
N THR A 103 3.60 4.12 -7.11
CA THR A 103 4.19 2.79 -7.00
C THR A 103 3.28 1.78 -7.67
N VAL A 104 3.76 1.17 -8.74
CA VAL A 104 3.13 0.04 -9.42
C VAL A 104 3.84 -1.23 -8.99
N LEU A 105 3.15 -2.12 -8.29
CA LEU A 105 3.64 -3.45 -8.00
C LEU A 105 3.07 -4.42 -9.03
N GLU A 106 3.93 -4.92 -9.89
CA GLU A 106 3.60 -5.92 -10.92
C GLU A 106 3.32 -7.30 -10.29
N PRO A 107 2.74 -8.24 -11.04
CA PRO A 107 2.54 -9.60 -10.57
C PRO A 107 3.85 -10.24 -10.10
N PHE A 108 3.81 -10.93 -8.99
CA PHE A 108 4.92 -11.69 -8.42
C PHE A 108 4.41 -13.05 -7.94
N ASN A 109 5.31 -14.01 -7.78
CA ASN A 109 4.91 -15.32 -7.29
C ASN A 109 4.86 -15.35 -5.75
N LEU A 110 4.15 -16.34 -5.21
CA LEU A 110 3.90 -16.46 -3.78
C LEU A 110 5.18 -16.64 -2.95
N ILE A 111 6.23 -17.19 -3.54
CA ILE A 111 7.53 -17.39 -2.87
C ILE A 111 8.22 -16.04 -2.65
N GLU A 112 7.96 -15.07 -3.49
CA GLU A 112 8.51 -13.70 -3.41
C GLU A 112 7.75 -12.79 -2.43
N ALA A 113 6.52 -13.15 -2.06
CA ALA A 113 5.68 -12.35 -1.17
C ALA A 113 6.37 -11.95 0.15
N PRO A 114 7.09 -12.84 0.87
CA PRO A 114 7.82 -12.45 2.08
C PRO A 114 8.88 -11.37 1.83
N ILE A 115 9.53 -11.38 0.66
CA ILE A 115 10.55 -10.39 0.28
C ILE A 115 9.89 -9.04 0.05
N VAL A 116 8.77 -9.00 -0.70
CA VAL A 116 7.99 -7.78 -0.94
C VAL A 116 7.53 -7.15 0.39
N VAL A 117 7.00 -7.98 1.30
CA VAL A 117 6.58 -7.51 2.63
C VAL A 117 7.77 -6.97 3.43
N MET A 118 8.89 -7.68 3.46
CA MET A 118 10.11 -7.20 4.15
C MET A 118 10.58 -5.86 3.59
N GLN A 119 10.57 -5.69 2.27
CA GLN A 119 10.99 -4.47 1.60
C GLN A 119 10.06 -3.28 1.88
N LEU A 120 8.75 -3.54 2.05
CA LEU A 120 7.78 -2.53 2.44
C LEU A 120 8.13 -1.90 3.81
N PHE A 121 8.59 -2.72 4.77
CA PHE A 121 8.96 -2.24 6.12
C PHE A 121 10.41 -1.72 6.20
N SER A 122 11.31 -2.17 5.34
CA SER A 122 12.70 -1.73 5.31
C SER A 122 12.96 -0.53 4.41
N LYS A 123 11.92 0.09 3.84
CA LYS A 123 12.02 1.23 2.89
C LYS A 123 12.74 0.88 1.58
N SER A 124 12.92 -0.40 1.28
CA SER A 124 13.65 -0.87 0.09
C SER A 124 12.74 -1.39 -1.03
N LEU A 125 11.42 -1.23 -0.89
CA LEU A 125 10.44 -1.66 -1.89
C LEU A 125 10.73 -1.13 -3.31
N PRO A 126 11.15 0.14 -3.51
CA PRO A 126 11.49 0.64 -4.84
C PRO A 126 12.64 -0.09 -5.55
N SER A 127 13.45 -0.87 -4.82
CA SER A 127 14.54 -1.69 -5.38
C SER A 127 14.10 -3.08 -5.84
N ASN A 128 12.82 -3.44 -5.65
CA ASN A 128 12.27 -4.71 -6.09
C ASN A 128 12.07 -4.72 -7.62
N SER A 129 12.42 -5.81 -8.29
CA SER A 129 12.30 -5.97 -9.74
C SER A 129 10.86 -5.93 -10.27
N HIS A 130 9.87 -6.22 -9.41
CA HIS A 130 8.44 -6.14 -9.72
C HIS A 130 7.85 -4.76 -9.43
N VAL A 131 8.66 -3.79 -9.02
CA VAL A 131 8.19 -2.45 -8.66
C VAL A 131 8.64 -1.43 -9.69
N LYS A 132 7.67 -0.66 -10.19
CA LYS A 132 7.92 0.53 -11.01
C LYS A 132 7.47 1.76 -10.25
N CYS A 133 8.33 2.77 -10.20
CA CYS A 133 8.06 4.03 -9.53
C CYS A 133 8.01 5.16 -10.54
N TYR A 134 7.01 6.02 -10.41
CA TYR A 134 6.85 7.23 -11.21
C TYR A 134 6.59 8.41 -10.28
N ARG A 135 6.84 9.63 -10.78
CA ARG A 135 6.49 10.87 -10.08
C ARG A 135 5.73 11.78 -11.01
N THR A 136 4.59 12.27 -10.56
CA THR A 136 3.70 13.11 -11.36
C THR A 136 2.79 13.94 -10.46
N ASN A 137 2.26 15.05 -10.96
CA ASN A 137 1.20 15.82 -10.30
C ASN A 137 -0.20 15.33 -10.70
N ARG A 138 -0.32 14.52 -11.76
CA ARG A 138 -1.57 13.95 -12.21
C ARG A 138 -1.37 12.56 -12.78
N LEU A 139 -2.30 11.66 -12.46
CA LEU A 139 -2.34 10.30 -12.98
C LEU A 139 -3.77 9.97 -13.41
N ARG A 140 -3.93 9.45 -14.61
CA ARG A 140 -5.16 8.81 -15.05
C ARG A 140 -4.95 7.31 -15.11
N ILE A 141 -5.89 6.56 -14.55
CA ILE A 141 -5.91 5.10 -14.59
C ILE A 141 -7.19 4.67 -15.28
N GLU A 142 -7.06 3.81 -16.29
CA GLU A 142 -8.16 3.16 -16.97
C GLU A 142 -8.10 1.66 -16.69
N ARG A 143 -9.23 1.06 -16.34
CA ARG A 143 -9.39 -0.38 -16.12
C ARG A 143 -10.61 -0.91 -16.86
N THR A 144 -10.75 -2.23 -16.99
CA THR A 144 -11.78 -2.87 -17.81
C THR A 144 -13.18 -2.73 -17.24
N ALA A 145 -13.34 -2.55 -15.93
CA ALA A 145 -14.63 -2.46 -15.25
C ALA A 145 -14.55 -1.57 -14.00
N PRO A 146 -15.68 -1.02 -13.52
CA PRO A 146 -15.77 -0.42 -12.19
C PRO A 146 -15.35 -1.39 -11.09
N GLY A 147 -14.78 -0.86 -9.99
CA GLY A 147 -14.31 -1.71 -8.89
C GLY A 147 -13.80 -0.89 -7.71
N PRO A 148 -13.12 -1.55 -6.74
CA PRO A 148 -12.64 -0.90 -5.54
C PRO A 148 -11.48 0.07 -5.80
N ALA A 149 -11.45 1.12 -4.99
CA ALA A 149 -10.36 2.03 -4.74
C ALA A 149 -10.33 2.36 -3.25
N HIS A 150 -9.27 2.99 -2.77
CA HIS A 150 -9.23 3.52 -1.41
C HIS A 150 -8.65 4.93 -1.37
N CYS A 151 -9.03 5.69 -0.33
CA CYS A 151 -8.40 6.95 0.10
C CYS A 151 -8.02 6.79 1.57
N ASP A 152 -6.74 6.96 1.90
CA ASP A 152 -6.24 6.88 3.28
C ASP A 152 -6.73 5.63 4.04
N GLY A 153 -6.85 4.49 3.33
CA GLY A 153 -7.35 3.22 3.85
C GLY A 153 -8.88 3.07 3.85
N GLU A 154 -9.64 4.11 3.56
CA GLU A 154 -11.10 4.05 3.45
C GLU A 154 -11.52 3.58 2.04
N PRO A 155 -12.14 2.40 1.91
CA PRO A 155 -12.50 1.86 0.61
C PRO A 155 -13.77 2.47 0.04
N PHE A 156 -13.84 2.53 -1.28
CA PHE A 156 -15.04 2.88 -2.03
C PHE A 156 -15.01 2.25 -3.42
N ASN A 157 -16.16 2.21 -4.10
CA ASN A 157 -16.20 1.81 -5.50
C ASN A 157 -16.07 3.04 -6.40
N THR A 158 -15.33 2.89 -7.50
CA THR A 158 -15.18 3.92 -8.52
C THR A 158 -15.32 3.33 -9.91
N ASP A 159 -15.55 4.20 -10.90
CA ASP A 159 -15.71 3.82 -12.31
C ASP A 159 -14.42 3.23 -12.90
N ALA A 160 -14.50 2.80 -14.13
CA ALA A 160 -13.36 2.28 -14.88
C ALA A 160 -12.31 3.36 -15.20
N LEU A 161 -12.73 4.62 -15.27
CA LEU A 161 -11.85 5.78 -15.46
C LEU A 161 -11.63 6.47 -14.12
N ILE A 162 -10.37 6.60 -13.72
CA ILE A 162 -9.95 7.16 -12.45
C ILE A 162 -8.97 8.31 -12.73
N ASP A 163 -9.32 9.51 -12.27
CA ASP A 163 -8.47 10.69 -12.36
C ASP A 163 -7.94 11.05 -10.98
N ILE A 164 -6.62 11.08 -10.84
CA ILE A 164 -5.90 11.38 -9.61
C ILE A 164 -5.07 12.62 -9.84
N GLN A 165 -5.22 13.61 -8.96
CA GLN A 165 -4.54 14.89 -9.07
C GLN A 165 -3.99 15.35 -7.71
N LEU A 166 -2.78 15.90 -7.70
CA LEU A 166 -2.24 16.59 -6.55
C LEU A 166 -2.63 18.06 -6.57
N ILE A 167 -2.98 18.58 -5.41
CA ILE A 167 -3.28 19.99 -5.16
C ILE A 167 -2.23 20.52 -4.20
N PRO A 168 -1.24 21.29 -4.70
CA PRO A 168 -0.12 21.71 -3.88
C PRO A 168 -0.54 22.76 -2.85
N GLN A 169 0.11 22.75 -1.68
CA GLN A 169 -0.01 23.72 -0.60
C GLN A 169 -1.47 24.07 -0.23
N SER A 170 -2.34 23.08 -0.21
CA SER A 170 -3.79 23.24 -0.18
C SER A 170 -4.39 23.27 1.21
N PHE A 171 -3.65 22.83 2.24
CA PHE A 171 -4.13 22.90 3.61
C PHE A 171 -3.03 23.24 4.62
N ASN A 172 -3.45 23.75 5.77
CA ASN A 172 -2.55 24.08 6.86
C ASN A 172 -2.56 22.98 7.92
N ALA A 173 -1.36 22.49 8.27
CA ALA A 173 -1.18 21.52 9.34
C ALA A 173 -0.30 22.09 10.47
N VAL A 174 -0.66 21.76 11.70
CA VAL A 174 0.23 21.98 12.85
C VAL A 174 1.25 20.85 12.85
N VAL A 175 2.52 21.20 12.71
CA VAL A 175 3.62 20.23 12.66
C VAL A 175 4.57 20.46 13.82
N ASN A 176 5.13 19.40 14.35
CA ASN A 176 6.23 19.51 15.30
C ASN A 176 7.53 19.76 14.53
N GLU A 177 8.10 20.97 14.64
CA GLU A 177 9.32 21.34 13.93
C GLU A 177 10.51 20.42 14.25
N LYS A 178 10.55 19.85 15.46
CA LYS A 178 11.59 18.87 15.84
C LYS A 178 11.43 17.53 15.11
N ALA A 179 10.24 17.19 14.64
CA ALA A 179 10.00 15.98 13.85
C ALA A 179 10.39 16.15 12.37
N LEU A 180 10.69 17.38 11.94
CA LEU A 180 11.16 17.68 10.58
C LEU A 180 12.69 17.55 10.43
N LEU A 181 13.40 17.43 11.53
CA LEU A 181 14.84 17.15 11.51
C LEU A 181 15.03 15.66 11.20
N PRO A 182 15.99 15.29 10.33
CA PRO A 182 16.35 13.90 10.18
C PRO A 182 16.68 13.34 11.55
N GLU A 183 16.05 12.23 11.92
CA GLU A 183 16.28 11.57 13.20
C GLU A 183 17.76 11.19 13.30
N SER A 184 18.52 12.00 14.03
CA SER A 184 19.83 11.62 14.52
C SER A 184 19.62 10.71 15.73
N GLY A 185 19.49 9.42 15.50
CA GLY A 185 19.32 8.43 16.56
C GLY A 185 18.05 7.63 16.38
N SER A 186 18.26 6.40 15.98
CA SER A 186 17.26 5.36 15.82
C SER A 186 16.38 5.21 17.07
N ARG A 187 15.13 5.67 17.02
CA ARG A 187 14.09 4.90 17.68
C ARG A 187 14.00 3.62 16.86
N GLU A 188 14.46 2.53 17.43
CA GLU A 188 14.28 1.20 16.86
C GLU A 188 12.78 1.04 16.58
N ALA A 189 12.41 1.16 15.31
CA ALA A 189 11.13 0.66 14.87
C ALA A 189 11.10 -0.81 15.30
N PRO A 190 9.98 -1.33 15.86
CA PRO A 190 9.88 -2.75 16.14
C PRO A 190 10.30 -3.46 14.86
N THR A 191 11.37 -4.18 14.91
CA THR A 191 11.98 -4.84 13.78
C THR A 191 10.88 -5.68 13.15
N PHE A 192 10.75 -5.70 11.83
CA PHE A 192 9.92 -6.65 11.09
C PHE A 192 10.04 -8.06 11.70
N LEU A 193 11.23 -8.45 12.13
CA LEU A 193 11.46 -9.63 12.95
C LEU A 193 10.62 -9.66 14.23
N GLN A 194 10.45 -8.56 14.96
CA GLN A 194 9.60 -8.53 16.16
C GLN A 194 8.12 -8.70 15.82
N PHE A 195 7.64 -8.09 14.75
CA PHE A 195 6.26 -8.27 14.31
C PHE A 195 5.96 -9.71 13.85
N PHE A 196 6.94 -10.37 13.20
CA PHE A 196 6.84 -11.78 12.81
C PHE A 196 7.25 -12.73 13.93
N LEU A 197 8.11 -12.33 14.88
CA LEU A 197 8.57 -13.16 15.98
C LEU A 197 7.75 -12.98 17.27
N GLU A 198 6.93 -11.93 17.40
CA GLU A 198 5.96 -11.86 18.52
C GLU A 198 5.00 -13.06 18.55
N PRO A 199 4.49 -13.56 17.41
CA PRO A 199 3.80 -14.85 17.40
C PRO A 199 4.68 -16.03 17.85
N PHE A 200 6.00 -15.93 17.74
CA PHE A 200 6.98 -16.97 18.10
C PHE A 200 7.54 -16.79 19.53
N ASN A 201 7.01 -15.84 20.31
CA ASN A 201 7.39 -15.71 21.71
C ASN A 201 7.00 -17.00 22.46
N PRO A 202 7.97 -17.72 23.04
CA PRO A 202 7.71 -19.00 23.72
C PRO A 202 6.73 -18.89 24.91
N LEU A 203 6.44 -17.67 25.38
CA LEU A 203 5.42 -17.40 26.40
C LEU A 203 3.98 -17.39 25.86
N SER A 204 3.79 -17.43 24.51
CA SER A 204 2.48 -17.47 23.85
C SER A 204 2.16 -18.82 23.18
N LEU A 205 2.88 -19.88 23.52
CA LEU A 205 2.88 -21.21 22.90
C LEU A 205 1.53 -21.95 22.76
N PRO A 206 0.49 -21.80 23.61
CA PRO A 206 -0.75 -22.55 23.41
C PRO A 206 -1.55 -22.15 22.15
N ALA A 207 -1.56 -20.86 21.80
CA ALA A 207 -2.28 -20.36 20.63
C ALA A 207 -1.54 -20.65 19.30
N TRP A 208 -0.30 -21.03 19.36
CA TRP A 208 0.59 -21.23 18.21
C TRP A 208 0.46 -22.61 17.59
N ARG A 209 0.30 -23.66 18.38
CA ARG A 209 0.15 -25.05 17.89
C ARG A 209 -1.07 -25.22 16.97
N GLU A 210 -2.18 -24.57 17.28
CA GLU A 210 -3.37 -24.63 16.42
C GLU A 210 -3.21 -23.86 15.09
N ARG A 211 -2.44 -22.76 15.09
CA ARG A 211 -2.29 -21.87 13.92
C ARG A 211 -1.29 -22.38 12.88
N THR A 212 -0.18 -22.97 13.32
CA THR A 212 0.82 -23.55 12.40
C THR A 212 0.29 -24.77 11.68
N THR A 213 -0.54 -25.59 12.33
CA THR A 213 -1.20 -26.73 11.68
C THR A 213 -2.08 -26.28 10.52
N THR A 214 -2.83 -25.19 10.68
CA THR A 214 -3.74 -24.67 9.65
C THR A 214 -2.99 -24.13 8.43
N LEU A 215 -1.86 -23.44 8.62
CA LEU A 215 -1.06 -22.89 7.51
C LEU A 215 -0.32 -24.01 6.75
N PHE A 216 0.28 -24.95 7.45
CA PHE A 216 0.94 -26.12 6.84
C PHE A 216 -0.06 -27.03 6.12
N ASP A 217 -1.26 -27.22 6.66
CA ASP A 217 -2.31 -28.01 6.01
C ASP A 217 -2.88 -27.33 4.77
N LEU A 218 -2.95 -26.00 4.74
CA LEU A 218 -3.35 -25.22 3.56
C LEU A 218 -2.33 -25.32 2.41
N ILE A 219 -1.04 -25.26 2.74
CA ILE A 219 0.07 -25.42 1.79
C ILE A 219 0.10 -26.86 1.26
N ARG A 220 -0.09 -27.86 2.13
CA ARG A 220 -0.05 -29.28 1.78
C ARG A 220 -1.22 -29.75 0.91
N ARG A 221 -2.38 -29.07 0.95
CA ARG A 221 -3.56 -29.38 0.10
C ARG A 221 -3.48 -28.77 -1.29
N LYS A 222 -2.43 -27.97 -1.59
CA LYS A 222 -2.28 -27.27 -2.89
C LYS A 222 -1.01 -27.66 -3.65
N LEU A 223 -0.13 -28.48 -3.06
CA LEU A 223 0.92 -29.24 -3.72
C LEU A 223 0.41 -30.66 -4.05
#